data_cc3d96a67ea378d7b89132f885a33b1d
#
_entry.id   cc3d96a67ea378d7b89132f885a33b1d
#
_cell.length_a   1.000
_cell.length_b   1.000
_cell.length_c   1.000
_cell.angle_alpha   90.00
_cell.angle_beta   90.00
_cell.angle_gamma   90.00
#
_symmetry.space_group_name_H-M   'P 1'
#
loop_
_entity.id
_entity.type
_entity.pdbx_description
1 polymer ?
#
loop_
_entity_poly.entity_id
_entity_poly.type
_entity_poly.pdbx_seq_one_letter_code
_entity_poly.pdbx_strand_id
1 'polypeptide(L)'
;MKEKLMKDIINKIEEYDTIAIYRHVFPDPDSYGSQTALKSIINNTYPNKKVVILGEHSKNLEYINKMDEEIELDENSLAIIVDVANKERVDNQSFNKCGYIIKIDHHKPFDEPFEHLTFVD
;
A
#
# COMPACT_ATOMS: atom_id res chain seq x y z
N MET A 1 17.90 2.39 13.11
CA MET A 1 17.62 2.21 11.68
C MET A 1 16.17 1.88 11.44
N LYS A 2 15.68 0.75 11.93
CA LYS A 2 14.25 0.38 11.79
C LYS A 2 13.32 1.39 12.43
N GLU A 3 13.68 1.88 13.60
CA GLU A 3 12.89 2.85 14.34
C GLU A 3 12.71 4.15 13.57
N LYS A 4 13.77 4.62 12.92
CA LYS A 4 13.70 5.83 12.10
C LYS A 4 12.81 5.61 10.88
N LEU A 5 12.94 4.47 10.21
CA LEU A 5 12.10 4.14 9.06
C LEU A 5 10.63 4.06 9.46
N MET A 6 10.34 3.41 10.58
CA MET A 6 8.97 3.33 11.08
C MET A 6 8.40 4.71 11.36
N LYS A 7 9.20 5.58 11.96
CA LYS A 7 8.79 6.95 12.26
C LYS A 7 8.53 7.75 10.98
N ASP A 8 9.38 7.58 9.98
CA ASP A 8 9.22 8.25 8.68
C ASP A 8 7.94 7.79 7.99
N ILE A 9 7.62 6.50 8.05
CA ILE A 9 6.38 5.95 7.49
C ILE A 9 5.17 6.55 8.19
N ILE A 10 5.19 6.59 9.52
CA ILE A 10 4.09 7.16 10.31
C ILE A 10 3.92 8.64 9.98
N ASN A 11 5.00 9.39 9.86
CA ASN A 11 4.95 10.80 9.51
C ASN A 11 4.30 11.01 8.15
N LYS A 12 4.60 10.16 7.17
CA LYS A 12 3.99 10.26 5.84
C LYS A 12 2.51 9.90 5.87
N ILE A 13 2.14 8.89 6.65
CA ILE A 13 0.73 8.55 6.81
C ILE A 13 -0.03 9.73 7.43
N GLU A 14 0.55 10.38 8.42
CA GLU A 14 -0.08 11.55 9.04
C GLU A 14 -0.23 12.72 8.09
N GLU A 15 0.75 12.90 7.19
CA GLU A 15 0.79 14.02 6.26
C GLU A 15 -0.30 13.96 5.19
N TYR A 16 -0.68 12.77 4.75
CA TYR A 16 -1.60 12.58 3.63
C TYR A 16 -3.00 12.21 4.10
N ASP A 17 -4.01 12.82 3.51
CA ASP A 17 -5.41 12.52 3.84
C ASP A 17 -5.99 11.38 3.01
N THR A 18 -5.42 11.14 1.83
CA THR A 18 -5.85 10.07 0.93
C THR A 18 -4.72 9.06 0.77
N ILE A 19 -5.01 7.81 1.07
CA ILE A 19 -4.02 6.73 1.06
C ILE A 19 -4.57 5.54 0.29
N ALA A 20 -3.80 5.06 -0.69
CA ALA A 20 -4.14 3.86 -1.45
C ALA A 20 -3.12 2.77 -1.13
N ILE A 21 -3.59 1.58 -0.84
CA ILE A 21 -2.76 0.44 -0.46
C ILE A 21 -2.81 -0.60 -1.58
N TYR A 22 -1.65 -0.97 -2.08
CA TYR A 22 -1.48 -1.85 -3.24
C TYR A 22 -0.80 -3.16 -2.87
N ARG A 23 -0.96 -4.15 -3.73
CA ARG A 23 -0.33 -5.46 -3.61
C ARG A 23 0.11 -5.98 -4.98
N HIS A 24 0.75 -7.15 -4.99
CA HIS A 24 1.19 -7.77 -6.24
C HIS A 24 0.01 -8.40 -7.01
N VAL A 25 0.23 -8.63 -8.30
CA VAL A 25 -0.69 -9.43 -9.14
C VAL A 25 -0.73 -10.86 -8.60
N PHE A 26 -1.77 -11.60 -8.95
CA PHE A 26 -1.98 -12.96 -8.44
C PHE A 26 -2.03 -12.97 -6.90
N PRO A 27 -3.07 -12.37 -6.32
CA PRO A 27 -3.15 -12.20 -4.87
C PRO A 27 -3.24 -13.54 -4.13
N ASP A 28 -2.66 -13.56 -2.94
CA ASP A 28 -2.77 -14.66 -2.00
C ASP A 28 -3.36 -14.16 -0.68
N PRO A 29 -3.69 -15.08 0.26
CA PRO A 29 -4.24 -14.66 1.55
C PRO A 29 -3.36 -13.68 2.31
N ASP A 30 -2.04 -13.82 2.21
CA ASP A 30 -1.11 -12.94 2.92
C ASP A 30 -1.18 -11.52 2.41
N SER A 31 -1.20 -11.31 1.10
CA SER A 31 -1.27 -9.97 0.51
C SER A 31 -2.62 -9.30 0.78
N TYR A 32 -3.72 -10.03 0.65
CA TYR A 32 -5.05 -9.53 1.00
C TYR A 32 -5.11 -9.16 2.48
N GLY A 33 -4.60 -10.04 3.33
CA GLY A 33 -4.59 -9.83 4.77
C GLY A 33 -3.75 -8.61 5.15
N SER A 34 -2.59 -8.44 4.51
CA SER A 34 -1.71 -7.29 4.76
C SER A 34 -2.38 -5.96 4.39
N GLN A 35 -3.02 -5.90 3.21
CA GLN A 35 -3.76 -4.70 2.80
C GLN A 35 -4.88 -4.39 3.78
N THR A 36 -5.68 -5.39 4.13
CA THR A 36 -6.83 -5.24 5.01
C THR A 36 -6.42 -4.80 6.41
N ALA A 37 -5.38 -5.43 6.95
CA ALA A 37 -4.88 -5.10 8.28
C ALA A 37 -4.35 -3.66 8.32
N LEU A 38 -3.59 -3.27 7.32
CA LEU A 38 -3.02 -1.92 7.26
C LEU A 38 -4.12 -0.87 7.15
N LYS A 39 -5.12 -1.11 6.30
CA LYS A 39 -6.28 -0.21 6.19
C LYS A 39 -6.99 -0.08 7.54
N SER A 40 -7.23 -1.19 8.22
CA SER A 40 -7.89 -1.17 9.53
C SER A 40 -7.10 -0.37 10.56
N ILE A 41 -5.80 -0.57 10.62
CA ILE A 41 -4.94 0.15 11.55
C ILE A 41 -4.99 1.66 11.28
N ILE A 42 -4.87 2.06 10.03
CA ILE A 42 -4.89 3.47 9.66
C ILE A 42 -6.26 4.09 9.95
N ASN A 43 -7.34 3.41 9.57
CA ASN A 43 -8.69 3.92 9.84
C ASN A 43 -8.99 4.05 11.33
N ASN A 44 -8.51 3.13 12.15
CA ASN A 44 -8.73 3.19 13.59
C ASN A 44 -7.91 4.32 14.24
N THR A 45 -6.72 4.58 13.71
CA THR A 45 -5.85 5.62 14.24
C THR A 45 -6.23 7.00 13.71
N TYR A 46 -6.61 7.07 12.44
CA TYR A 46 -6.94 8.33 11.74
C TYR A 46 -8.28 8.21 11.03
N PRO A 47 -9.40 8.27 11.77
CA PRO A 47 -10.72 7.97 11.18
C PRO A 47 -11.19 8.93 10.10
N ASN A 48 -10.56 10.10 9.99
CA ASN A 48 -10.95 11.10 8.98
C ASN A 48 -10.21 10.93 7.65
N LYS A 49 -9.24 10.04 7.59
CA LYS A 49 -8.50 9.80 6.35
C LYS A 49 -9.29 8.88 5.42
N LYS A 50 -9.13 9.09 4.12
CA LYS A 50 -9.68 8.19 3.12
C LYS A 50 -8.62 7.14 2.77
N VAL A 51 -8.92 5.89 3.10
CA VAL A 51 -8.00 4.77 2.87
C VAL A 51 -8.69 3.72 2.02
N VAL A 52 -8.07 3.35 0.91
CA VAL A 52 -8.61 2.33 0.00
C VAL A 52 -7.58 1.23 -0.23
N ILE A 53 -8.07 0.01 -0.41
CA ILE A 53 -7.24 -1.12 -0.84
C ILE A 53 -7.59 -1.42 -2.29
N LEU A 54 -6.58 -1.46 -3.15
CA LEU A 54 -6.77 -1.58 -4.58
C LEU A 54 -6.09 -2.82 -5.14
N GLY A 55 -6.67 -3.35 -6.19
CA GLY A 55 -6.17 -4.52 -6.89
C GLY A 55 -7.33 -5.33 -7.44
N GLU A 56 -7.00 -6.36 -8.19
CA GLU A 56 -8.02 -7.23 -8.74
C GLU A 56 -8.74 -7.99 -7.62
N HIS A 57 -10.06 -7.99 -7.70
CA HIS A 57 -10.89 -8.71 -6.74
C HIS A 57 -10.81 -10.21 -6.98
N SER A 58 -10.59 -10.99 -5.94
CA SER A 58 -10.60 -12.44 -6.01
C SER A 58 -11.76 -13.00 -5.18
N LYS A 59 -12.65 -13.72 -5.84
CA LYS A 59 -13.79 -14.36 -5.15
C LYS A 59 -13.33 -15.34 -4.08
N ASN A 60 -12.22 -16.01 -4.31
CA ASN A 60 -11.69 -16.99 -3.37
C ASN A 60 -11.18 -16.35 -2.08
N LEU A 61 -10.91 -15.05 -2.10
CA LEU A 61 -10.38 -14.32 -0.96
C LEU A 61 -11.36 -13.33 -0.35
N GLU A 62 -12.63 -13.36 -0.78
CA GLU A 62 -13.67 -12.47 -0.24
C GLU A 62 -13.88 -12.65 1.27
N TYR A 63 -13.55 -13.83 1.80
CA TYR A 63 -13.68 -14.08 3.24
C TYR A 63 -12.74 -13.20 4.07
N ILE A 64 -11.68 -12.66 3.46
CA ILE A 64 -10.78 -11.72 4.11
C ILE A 64 -11.33 -10.31 4.00
N ASN A 65 -11.56 -9.86 2.77
CA ASN A 65 -12.16 -8.56 2.47
C ASN A 65 -12.39 -8.44 0.97
N LYS A 66 -13.13 -7.41 0.58
CA LYS A 66 -13.30 -7.04 -0.82
C LYS A 66 -12.41 -5.86 -1.11
N MET A 67 -11.87 -5.81 -2.34
CA MET A 67 -11.14 -4.62 -2.78
C MET A 67 -12.10 -3.43 -2.88
N ASP A 68 -11.58 -2.25 -2.58
CA ASP A 68 -12.34 -1.02 -2.71
C ASP A 68 -12.44 -0.60 -4.17
N GLU A 69 -13.41 0.25 -4.48
CA GLU A 69 -13.51 0.85 -5.80
C GLU A 69 -12.39 1.87 -5.99
N GLU A 70 -11.97 2.05 -7.24
CA GLU A 70 -10.96 3.04 -7.56
C GLU A 70 -11.46 4.44 -7.25
N ILE A 71 -10.54 5.28 -6.78
CA ILE A 71 -10.79 6.69 -6.52
C ILE A 71 -9.80 7.52 -7.32
N GLU A 72 -10.07 8.80 -7.45
CA GLU A 72 -9.15 9.71 -8.11
C GLU A 72 -7.93 9.94 -7.22
N LEU A 73 -6.75 9.72 -7.78
CA LEU A 73 -5.47 9.87 -7.08
C LEU A 73 -4.63 10.92 -7.80
N ASP A 74 -3.87 11.68 -7.03
CA ASP A 74 -3.00 12.74 -7.55
C ASP A 74 -1.77 12.93 -6.67
N GLU A 75 -1.04 14.03 -6.88
CA GLU A 75 0.18 14.30 -6.12
C GLU A 75 -0.06 14.53 -4.63
N ASN A 76 -1.30 14.67 -4.21
CA ASN A 76 -1.67 14.80 -2.80
C ASN A 76 -2.08 13.48 -2.17
N SER A 77 -1.87 12.39 -2.87
CA SER A 77 -2.19 11.04 -2.40
C SER A 77 -0.93 10.27 -2.04
N LEU A 78 -1.05 9.38 -1.07
CA LEU A 78 0.03 8.48 -0.64
C LEU A 78 -0.25 7.07 -1.16
N ALA A 79 0.75 6.44 -1.78
CA ALA A 79 0.67 5.04 -2.15
C ALA A 79 1.51 4.22 -1.17
N ILE A 80 0.92 3.15 -0.64
CA ILE A 80 1.64 2.16 0.18
C ILE A 80 1.54 0.84 -0.56
N ILE A 81 2.69 0.27 -0.91
CA ILE A 81 2.76 -0.98 -1.66
C ILE A 81 3.29 -2.06 -0.73
N VAL A 82 2.52 -3.11 -0.54
CA VAL A 82 2.88 -4.20 0.37
C VAL A 82 3.26 -5.45 -0.42
N ASP A 83 4.31 -6.11 0.03
CA ASP A 83 4.71 -7.44 -0.42
C ASP A 83 4.99 -7.52 -1.94
N VAL A 84 5.63 -6.47 -2.49
CA VAL A 84 6.00 -6.43 -3.91
C VAL A 84 7.45 -5.97 -4.06
N ALA A 85 8.25 -6.73 -4.80
CA ALA A 85 9.65 -6.37 -5.09
C ALA A 85 9.78 -5.47 -6.32
N ASN A 86 9.00 -5.73 -7.37
CA ASN A 86 9.12 -5.06 -8.67
C ASN A 86 7.83 -4.28 -8.98
N LYS A 87 7.99 -3.08 -9.53
CA LYS A 87 6.83 -2.23 -9.87
C LYS A 87 5.87 -2.87 -10.87
N GLU A 88 6.38 -3.69 -11.79
CA GLU A 88 5.57 -4.36 -12.79
C GLU A 88 4.60 -5.38 -12.18
N ARG A 89 4.91 -5.85 -10.99
CA ARG A 89 4.09 -6.83 -10.29
C ARG A 89 3.04 -6.21 -9.39
N VAL A 90 3.03 -4.89 -9.29
CA VAL A 90 1.99 -4.20 -8.53
C VAL A 90 0.67 -4.29 -9.30
N ASP A 91 -0.31 -4.88 -8.66
CA ASP A 91 -1.66 -4.94 -9.21
C ASP A 91 -2.26 -3.53 -9.11
N ASN A 92 -2.74 -3.01 -10.21
CA ASN A 92 -3.23 -1.64 -10.31
C ASN A 92 -2.10 -0.61 -10.30
N GLN A 93 -1.82 -0.08 -11.48
CA GLN A 93 -0.71 0.85 -11.69
C GLN A 93 -1.03 2.31 -11.35
N SER A 94 -2.19 2.58 -10.76
CA SER A 94 -2.56 3.94 -10.38
C SER A 94 -1.64 4.54 -9.31
N PHE A 95 -0.82 3.73 -8.64
CA PHE A 95 0.15 4.23 -7.67
C PHE A 95 1.09 5.27 -8.29
N ASN A 96 1.31 5.23 -9.60
CA ASN A 96 2.15 6.19 -10.31
C ASN A 96 1.61 7.61 -10.26
N LYS A 97 0.32 7.79 -9.95
CA LYS A 97 -0.31 9.11 -9.84
C LYS A 97 -0.11 9.74 -8.46
N CYS A 98 0.30 8.95 -7.48
CA CYS A 98 0.48 9.43 -6.11
C CYS A 98 1.76 10.26 -5.97
N GLY A 99 1.73 11.20 -5.04
CA GLY A 99 2.86 12.11 -4.83
C GLY A 99 4.00 11.50 -4.03
N TYR A 100 3.72 10.45 -3.28
CA TYR A 100 4.73 9.76 -2.48
C TYR A 100 4.41 8.27 -2.45
N ILE A 101 5.46 7.45 -2.51
CA ILE A 101 5.31 5.99 -2.57
C ILE A 101 6.14 5.34 -1.47
N ILE A 102 5.48 4.55 -0.63
CA ILE A 102 6.13 3.75 0.41
C ILE A 102 6.00 2.29 0.03
N LYS A 103 7.10 1.56 0.12
CA LYS A 103 7.09 0.11 -0.09
C LYS A 103 7.41 -0.60 1.21
N ILE A 104 6.57 -1.55 1.58
CA ILE A 104 6.77 -2.41 2.74
C ILE A 104 6.90 -3.84 2.22
N ASP A 105 8.10 -4.40 2.29
CA ASP A 105 8.39 -5.66 1.65
C ASP A 105 9.50 -6.40 2.39
N HIS A 106 9.58 -7.70 2.17
CA HIS A 106 10.65 -8.54 2.70
C HIS A 106 11.50 -9.15 1.60
N HIS A 107 11.21 -8.83 0.33
CA HIS A 107 11.99 -9.32 -0.81
C HIS A 107 13.15 -8.38 -1.11
N LYS A 108 14.21 -8.93 -1.70
CA LYS A 108 15.26 -8.08 -2.25
C LYS A 108 14.78 -7.51 -3.58
N PRO A 109 15.00 -6.20 -3.81
CA PRO A 109 14.58 -5.61 -5.08
C PRO A 109 15.42 -6.16 -6.25
N PHE A 110 14.75 -6.44 -7.35
CA PHE A 110 15.40 -6.86 -8.60
C PHE A 110 15.62 -5.69 -9.54
N ASP A 111 14.79 -4.67 -9.44
CA ASP A 111 14.80 -3.51 -10.31
C ASP A 111 15.27 -2.29 -9.54
N GLU A 112 15.48 -1.19 -10.29
CA GLU A 112 15.72 0.09 -9.64
C GLU A 112 14.53 0.49 -8.78
N PRO A 113 14.78 1.11 -7.64
CA PRO A 113 13.70 1.54 -6.76
C PRO A 113 12.77 2.53 -7.46
N PHE A 114 11.48 2.33 -7.32
CA PHE A 114 10.45 3.24 -7.82
C PHE A 114 9.71 3.94 -6.68
N GLU A 115 10.03 3.54 -5.47
CA GLU A 115 9.42 4.09 -4.26
C GLU A 115 10.30 5.18 -3.66
N HIS A 116 9.69 6.03 -2.85
CA HIS A 116 10.39 7.09 -2.13
C HIS A 116 10.93 6.61 -0.79
N LEU A 117 10.27 5.65 -0.18
CA LEU A 117 10.66 5.11 1.11
C LEU A 117 10.41 3.61 1.11
N THR A 118 11.39 2.83 1.58
CA THR A 118 11.29 1.38 1.63
C THR A 118 11.51 0.89 3.06
N PHE A 119 10.59 0.03 3.51
CA PHE A 119 10.77 -0.73 4.74
C PHE A 119 10.87 -2.21 4.37
N VAL A 120 12.04 -2.81 4.62
CA VAL A 120 12.29 -4.23 4.36
C VAL A 120 12.60 -4.89 5.69
N ASP A 121 11.85 -5.95 5.98
CA ASP A 121 12.03 -6.68 7.23
C ASP A 121 12.72 -8.01 7.00
#